data_02c7f425964aa810de6558dbe9676d8b
#
_entry.id   02c7f425964aa810de6558dbe9676d8b
#
_cell.length_a   1.000
_cell.length_b   1.000
_cell.length_c   1.000
_cell.angle_alpha   90.00
_cell.angle_beta   90.00
_cell.angle_gamma   90.00
#
_symmetry.space_group_name_H-M   'P 1'
#
loop_
_entity.id
_entity.type
_entity.pdbx_description
1 polymer ?
#
loop_
_entity_poly.entity_id
_entity_poly.type
_entity_poly.pdbx_seq_one_letter_code
_entity_poly.pdbx_strand_id
1 'polypeptide(L)'
;MLKSNIAVGLDIGTTKVCVVVAEKDEIGKLNVLGKGRSNSDGLQRATVVNINKTVAAIRAAVADAERESSIRIHGVDVGISGAHVHCIHSNSEISVNQTGIVNESDVKRFLEKAKTNIRYLDIDHEIIHVIPQEFIVDDQDGLLDPIGMAGSTMRGSAYIVVGLRTKIRNIRQCVEKAGLEISAITFEPVASGMAVMKEREKKSGVVVIDIGGGTTEVAIYIDGAIRYSEVIKVAANDITHDIAHGVRALYEVAEDLKLKHGCAYGKLSGEDEELLIEGIEGRPQKSVPKSSLTMIIEARMMEILELVRDSIKRSGYYEYLNAGAIITGGGSLLPGTEELTHDILGLDVRIGYPEGVSGGIKGSVNNPMYATVMGLVAHAFQNNLAVNQSFAATAEVLPSEALPGSLEQSDAPEQAPAGKKIVDRMKKFWDNL
;
A
#
# COMPACT_ATOMS: atom_id res chain seq x y z
N MET A 1 3.20 31.10 12.67
CA MET A 1 3.26 30.12 11.57
C MET A 1 3.78 28.83 12.17
N LEU A 2 2.88 27.89 12.46
CA LEU A 2 3.24 26.52 12.84
C LEU A 2 3.94 25.91 11.63
N LYS A 3 5.22 25.58 11.74
CA LYS A 3 5.88 24.69 10.78
C LYS A 3 5.14 23.35 10.90
N SER A 4 4.21 23.07 10.01
CA SER A 4 3.43 21.85 10.05
C SER A 4 4.35 20.69 9.66
N ASN A 5 4.82 19.98 10.67
CA ASN A 5 5.55 18.72 10.54
C ASN A 5 4.54 17.60 10.23
N ILE A 6 3.64 17.85 9.27
CA ILE A 6 2.54 16.95 8.89
C ILE A 6 2.81 16.35 7.52
N ALA A 7 2.61 15.06 7.39
CA ALA A 7 2.62 14.33 6.13
C ALA A 7 1.30 13.57 5.92
N VAL A 8 0.90 13.43 4.67
CA VAL A 8 -0.31 12.72 4.27
C VAL A 8 0.05 11.65 3.25
N GLY A 9 -0.22 10.40 3.58
CA GLY A 9 -0.11 9.26 2.66
C GLY A 9 -1.47 8.94 2.04
N LEU A 10 -1.48 8.64 0.75
CA LEU A 10 -2.64 8.17 0.00
C LEU A 10 -2.30 6.86 -0.72
N ASP A 11 -2.88 5.78 -0.25
CA ASP A 11 -2.84 4.46 -0.89
C ASP A 11 -4.12 4.24 -1.69
N ILE A 12 -3.99 4.06 -3.02
CA ILE A 12 -5.10 3.83 -3.94
C ILE A 12 -5.09 2.35 -4.34
N GLY A 13 -5.53 1.50 -3.43
CA GLY A 13 -5.53 0.05 -3.64
C GLY A 13 -6.71 -0.47 -4.46
N THR A 14 -6.65 -1.75 -4.84
CA THR A 14 -7.70 -2.42 -5.65
C THR A 14 -9.01 -2.59 -4.89
N THR A 15 -8.97 -2.81 -3.57
CA THR A 15 -10.16 -3.05 -2.74
C THR A 15 -10.54 -1.86 -1.87
N LYS A 16 -9.57 -1.04 -1.51
CA LYS A 16 -9.75 0.10 -0.63
C LYS A 16 -8.86 1.27 -1.05
N VAL A 17 -9.32 2.48 -0.79
CA VAL A 17 -8.49 3.68 -0.75
C VAL A 17 -8.29 4.06 0.71
N CYS A 18 -7.04 4.28 1.11
CA CYS A 18 -6.67 4.68 2.46
C CYS A 18 -5.91 6.00 2.46
N VAL A 19 -6.24 6.86 3.42
CA VAL A 19 -5.53 8.12 3.69
C VAL A 19 -5.10 8.10 5.14
N VAL A 20 -3.86 8.50 5.42
CA VAL A 20 -3.37 8.70 6.79
C VAL A 20 -2.71 10.06 6.89
N VAL A 21 -3.12 10.82 7.90
CA VAL A 21 -2.52 12.10 8.29
C VAL A 21 -1.71 11.87 9.55
N ALA A 22 -0.43 12.20 9.53
CA ALA A 22 0.42 12.07 10.70
C ALA A 22 1.40 13.23 10.83
N GLU A 23 1.83 13.49 12.06
CA GLU A 23 2.92 14.39 12.38
C GLU A 23 4.11 13.62 12.92
N LYS A 24 5.30 14.20 12.85
CA LYS A 24 6.50 13.63 13.44
C LYS A 24 6.76 14.30 14.78
N ASP A 25 6.84 13.51 15.85
CA ASP A 25 7.15 14.02 17.17
C ASP A 25 8.64 14.42 17.33
N GLU A 26 9.01 15.03 18.48
CA GLU A 26 10.37 15.49 18.77
C GLU A 26 11.41 14.36 18.79
N ILE A 27 10.99 13.13 19.05
CA ILE A 27 11.85 11.94 19.05
C ILE A 27 11.86 11.18 17.72
N GLY A 28 11.19 11.76 16.70
CA GLY A 28 11.18 11.24 15.34
C GLY A 28 10.16 10.14 15.06
N LYS A 29 9.25 9.84 16.00
CA LYS A 29 8.17 8.88 15.82
C LYS A 29 6.93 9.52 15.19
N LEU A 30 6.13 8.70 14.53
CA LEU A 30 4.90 9.14 13.88
C LEU A 30 3.74 9.17 14.88
N ASN A 31 3.09 10.33 14.99
CA ASN A 31 1.84 10.52 15.70
C ASN A 31 0.71 10.62 14.69
N VAL A 32 -0.16 9.62 14.63
CA VAL A 32 -1.28 9.57 13.67
C VAL A 32 -2.42 10.44 14.16
N LEU A 33 -2.74 11.48 13.40
CA LEU A 33 -3.76 12.49 13.71
C LEU A 33 -5.14 12.08 13.18
N GLY A 34 -5.18 11.40 12.04
CA GLY A 34 -6.43 10.94 11.44
C GLY A 34 -6.19 9.97 10.31
N LYS A 35 -7.21 9.18 10.01
CA LYS A 35 -7.23 8.25 8.87
C LYS A 35 -8.58 8.30 8.18
N GLY A 36 -8.60 7.95 6.90
CA GLY A 36 -9.83 7.76 6.15
C GLY A 36 -9.75 6.51 5.29
N ARG A 37 -10.89 5.90 5.07
CA ARG A 37 -10.99 4.70 4.24
C ARG A 37 -12.27 4.71 3.44
N SER A 38 -12.19 4.28 2.17
CA SER A 38 -13.33 4.01 1.32
C SER A 38 -13.14 2.73 0.52
N ASN A 39 -14.25 2.14 0.05
CA ASN A 39 -14.16 1.05 -0.91
C ASN A 39 -13.64 1.57 -2.25
N SER A 40 -12.92 0.72 -2.98
CA SER A 40 -12.33 1.03 -4.27
C SER A 40 -12.98 0.20 -5.37
N ASP A 41 -13.83 0.83 -6.19
CA ASP A 41 -14.50 0.18 -7.34
C ASP A 41 -13.91 0.62 -8.68
N GLY A 42 -12.89 1.48 -8.65
CA GLY A 42 -12.29 2.11 -9.83
C GLY A 42 -10.99 1.48 -10.29
N LEU A 43 -10.44 0.53 -9.52
CA LEU A 43 -9.19 -0.15 -9.81
C LEU A 43 -9.39 -1.66 -10.03
N GLN A 44 -8.54 -2.21 -10.91
CA GLN A 44 -8.40 -3.65 -11.08
C GLN A 44 -6.90 -3.98 -11.16
N ARG A 45 -6.43 -4.86 -10.26
CA ARG A 45 -5.00 -5.27 -10.18
C ARG A 45 -4.05 -4.06 -10.21
N ALA A 46 -4.26 -3.13 -9.28
CA ALA A 46 -3.54 -1.87 -9.14
C ALA A 46 -3.55 -0.96 -10.40
N THR A 47 -4.51 -1.14 -11.30
CA THR A 47 -4.65 -0.31 -12.51
C THR A 47 -6.00 0.41 -12.50
N VAL A 48 -5.99 1.73 -12.72
CA VAL A 48 -7.23 2.52 -12.85
C VAL A 48 -7.99 2.07 -14.09
N VAL A 49 -9.20 1.57 -13.90
CA VAL A 49 -10.14 1.17 -14.96
C VAL A 49 -11.34 2.11 -15.04
N ASN A 50 -11.61 2.89 -13.99
CA ASN A 50 -12.65 3.92 -13.98
C ASN A 50 -12.22 5.14 -13.15
N ILE A 51 -11.86 6.22 -13.84
CA ILE A 51 -11.38 7.47 -13.21
C ILE A 51 -12.43 8.05 -12.26
N ASN A 52 -13.70 8.13 -12.65
CA ASN A 52 -14.73 8.79 -11.83
C ASN A 52 -14.99 8.03 -10.53
N LYS A 53 -15.04 6.69 -10.56
CA LYS A 53 -15.19 5.86 -9.37
C LYS A 53 -13.96 6.01 -8.45
N THR A 54 -12.76 6.03 -9.02
CA THR A 54 -11.52 6.25 -8.27
C THR A 54 -11.50 7.62 -7.59
N VAL A 55 -11.89 8.69 -8.32
CA VAL A 55 -11.99 10.05 -7.76
C VAL A 55 -13.00 10.10 -6.60
N ALA A 56 -14.17 9.46 -6.75
CA ALA A 56 -15.16 9.42 -5.70
C ALA A 56 -14.64 8.70 -4.44
N ALA A 57 -13.93 7.57 -4.62
CA ALA A 57 -13.32 6.83 -3.52
C ALA A 57 -12.22 7.66 -2.81
N ILE A 58 -11.35 8.34 -3.58
CA ILE A 58 -10.33 9.22 -3.01
C ILE A 58 -10.99 10.33 -2.16
N ARG A 59 -11.99 11.02 -2.71
CA ARG A 59 -12.71 12.08 -1.99
C ARG A 59 -13.35 11.60 -0.69
N ALA A 60 -13.96 10.43 -0.72
CA ALA A 60 -14.58 9.84 0.47
C ALA A 60 -13.54 9.53 1.55
N ALA A 61 -12.41 8.90 1.19
CA ALA A 61 -11.33 8.60 2.13
C ALA A 61 -10.69 9.89 2.68
N VAL A 62 -10.48 10.91 1.83
CA VAL A 62 -9.95 12.21 2.25
C VAL A 62 -10.88 12.89 3.23
N ALA A 63 -12.18 12.97 2.94
CA ALA A 63 -13.17 13.59 3.82
C ALA A 63 -13.22 12.92 5.20
N ASP A 64 -13.09 11.58 5.26
CA ASP A 64 -13.01 10.85 6.52
C ASP A 64 -11.74 11.19 7.31
N ALA A 65 -10.58 11.26 6.62
CA ALA A 65 -9.32 11.63 7.26
C ALA A 65 -9.30 13.08 7.76
N GLU A 66 -9.86 14.03 6.97
CA GLU A 66 -10.03 15.42 7.37
C GLU A 66 -10.93 15.58 8.60
N ARG A 67 -12.04 14.82 8.63
CA ARG A 67 -12.96 14.83 9.77
C ARG A 67 -12.30 14.29 11.04
N GLU A 68 -11.55 13.19 10.95
CA GLU A 68 -10.89 12.58 12.11
C GLU A 68 -9.71 13.41 12.61
N SER A 69 -8.92 13.97 11.70
CA SER A 69 -7.74 14.78 12.05
C SER A 69 -8.04 16.25 12.37
N SER A 70 -9.20 16.77 11.96
CA SER A 70 -9.51 18.21 11.92
C SER A 70 -8.50 19.02 11.10
N ILE A 71 -7.94 18.42 10.06
CA ILE A 71 -6.92 19.01 9.19
C ILE A 71 -7.41 18.99 7.76
N ARG A 72 -7.34 20.11 7.06
CA ARG A 72 -7.59 20.21 5.62
C ARG A 72 -6.40 19.67 4.84
N ILE A 73 -6.65 18.76 3.92
CA ILE A 73 -5.61 18.10 3.11
C ILE A 73 -5.52 18.77 1.74
N HIS A 74 -4.33 19.27 1.39
CA HIS A 74 -4.05 19.89 0.09
C HIS A 74 -3.10 19.04 -0.77
N GLY A 75 -2.12 18.38 -0.14
CA GLY A 75 -1.11 17.59 -0.82
C GLY A 75 -0.95 16.21 -0.19
N VAL A 76 -0.56 15.24 -1.01
CA VAL A 76 -0.42 13.83 -0.61
C VAL A 76 0.80 13.17 -1.25
N ASP A 77 1.42 12.24 -0.52
CA ASP A 77 2.32 11.24 -1.09
C ASP A 77 1.47 10.04 -1.55
N VAL A 78 1.59 9.67 -2.83
CA VAL A 78 0.74 8.66 -3.45
C VAL A 78 1.52 7.39 -3.72
N GLY A 79 0.94 6.25 -3.33
CA GLY A 79 1.44 4.93 -3.71
C GLY A 79 1.21 4.63 -5.19
N ILE A 80 2.16 3.91 -5.79
CA ILE A 80 2.01 3.32 -7.10
C ILE A 80 2.54 1.89 -7.11
N SER A 81 1.75 1.00 -7.67
CA SER A 81 2.10 -0.40 -7.89
C SER A 81 1.48 -0.93 -9.18
N GLY A 82 1.66 -2.22 -9.41
CA GLY A 82 1.08 -2.93 -10.53
C GLY A 82 2.14 -3.49 -11.48
N ALA A 83 1.75 -4.48 -12.28
CA ALA A 83 2.65 -5.19 -13.17
C ALA A 83 3.17 -4.36 -14.38
N HIS A 84 2.83 -3.08 -14.42
CA HIS A 84 3.39 -2.11 -15.35
C HIS A 84 4.62 -1.39 -14.76
N VAL A 85 4.93 -1.63 -13.50
CA VAL A 85 6.12 -1.14 -12.82
C VAL A 85 7.16 -2.26 -12.83
N HIS A 86 8.36 -1.95 -13.24
CA HIS A 86 9.49 -2.87 -13.24
C HIS A 86 10.77 -2.13 -12.83
N CYS A 87 11.78 -2.88 -12.51
CA CYS A 87 13.02 -2.35 -11.97
C CYS A 87 14.22 -2.71 -12.83
N ILE A 88 15.16 -1.78 -12.92
CA ILE A 88 16.36 -1.89 -13.76
C ILE A 88 17.58 -1.58 -12.89
N HIS A 89 18.59 -2.43 -12.94
CA HIS A 89 19.90 -2.13 -12.37
C HIS A 89 20.72 -1.30 -13.38
N SER A 90 21.25 -0.18 -12.92
CA SER A 90 22.10 0.69 -13.74
C SER A 90 23.41 0.98 -13.01
N ASN A 91 24.52 0.67 -13.67
CA ASN A 91 25.84 0.98 -13.16
C ASN A 91 26.33 2.32 -13.75
N SER A 92 27.01 3.10 -12.93
CA SER A 92 27.56 4.38 -13.31
C SER A 92 28.95 4.62 -12.71
N GLU A 93 29.69 5.51 -13.33
CA GLU A 93 30.97 5.99 -12.85
C GLU A 93 31.10 7.49 -13.14
N ILE A 94 31.60 8.26 -12.19
CA ILE A 94 31.90 9.67 -12.33
C ILE A 94 33.29 9.98 -11.78
N SER A 95 33.93 11.06 -12.27
CA SER A 95 35.06 11.66 -11.58
C SER A 95 34.59 12.47 -10.40
N VAL A 96 35.23 12.33 -9.25
CA VAL A 96 34.97 13.15 -8.05
C VAL A 96 35.34 14.61 -8.37
N ASN A 97 34.79 15.56 -7.66
CA ASN A 97 35.04 16.98 -7.83
C ASN A 97 36.52 17.35 -7.62
N GLN A 98 36.91 18.60 -7.92
CA GLN A 98 38.32 19.06 -7.86
C GLN A 98 38.95 19.00 -6.46
N THR A 99 38.15 18.93 -5.38
CA THR A 99 38.70 18.81 -4.02
C THR A 99 39.19 17.41 -3.70
N GLY A 100 38.84 16.41 -4.52
CA GLY A 100 39.13 15.00 -4.25
C GLY A 100 38.38 14.41 -3.07
N ILE A 101 37.33 15.09 -2.58
CA ILE A 101 36.47 14.62 -1.49
C ILE A 101 35.05 14.55 -2.03
N VAL A 102 34.42 13.38 -1.93
CA VAL A 102 33.06 13.16 -2.40
C VAL A 102 32.08 14.02 -1.60
N ASN A 103 31.18 14.70 -2.28
CA ASN A 103 30.13 15.53 -1.70
C ASN A 103 28.75 15.21 -2.30
N GLU A 104 27.68 15.84 -1.79
CA GLU A 104 26.29 15.64 -2.26
C GLU A 104 26.12 15.90 -3.78
N SER A 105 26.87 16.87 -4.35
CA SER A 105 26.81 17.16 -5.78
C SER A 105 27.38 16.01 -6.62
N ASP A 106 28.39 15.30 -6.12
CA ASP A 106 28.95 14.13 -6.78
C ASP A 106 27.94 12.98 -6.78
N VAL A 107 27.30 12.72 -5.64
CA VAL A 107 26.24 11.71 -5.54
C VAL A 107 25.09 12.05 -6.50
N LYS A 108 24.66 13.31 -6.55
CA LYS A 108 23.62 13.75 -7.48
C LYS A 108 24.03 13.56 -8.94
N ARG A 109 25.25 13.90 -9.34
CA ARG A 109 25.78 13.67 -10.70
C ARG A 109 25.81 12.18 -11.04
N PHE A 110 26.21 11.33 -10.07
CA PHE A 110 26.18 9.88 -10.22
C PHE A 110 24.77 9.36 -10.53
N LEU A 111 23.76 9.76 -9.73
CA LEU A 111 22.39 9.35 -9.92
C LEU A 111 21.79 9.84 -11.26
N GLU A 112 22.11 11.08 -11.68
CA GLU A 112 21.69 11.59 -12.99
C GLU A 112 22.33 10.78 -14.13
N LYS A 113 23.61 10.42 -14.01
CA LYS A 113 24.28 9.57 -14.98
C LYS A 113 23.68 8.16 -15.02
N ALA A 114 23.33 7.59 -13.86
CA ALA A 114 22.66 6.30 -13.79
C ALA A 114 21.32 6.30 -14.53
N LYS A 115 20.53 7.38 -14.45
CA LYS A 115 19.28 7.55 -15.23
C LYS A 115 19.55 7.54 -16.74
N THR A 116 20.60 8.22 -17.20
CA THR A 116 20.92 8.34 -18.63
C THR A 116 21.52 7.07 -19.22
N ASN A 117 22.10 6.20 -18.39
CA ASN A 117 22.68 4.93 -18.82
C ASN A 117 21.65 3.84 -19.13
N ILE A 118 20.37 4.07 -18.89
CA ILE A 118 19.30 3.13 -19.25
C ILE A 118 19.11 3.15 -20.77
N ARG A 119 19.74 2.18 -21.47
CA ARG A 119 19.76 2.11 -22.94
C ARG A 119 18.41 1.81 -23.59
N TYR A 120 17.41 1.35 -22.83
CA TYR A 120 16.13 0.85 -23.33
C TYR A 120 14.91 1.42 -22.59
N LEU A 121 15.05 2.63 -22.01
CA LEU A 121 13.87 3.31 -21.52
C LEU A 121 13.11 3.85 -22.74
N ASP A 122 12.04 3.17 -23.14
CA ASP A 122 11.23 3.65 -24.26
C ASP A 122 10.40 4.87 -23.82
N ILE A 123 9.85 5.58 -24.81
CA ILE A 123 9.11 6.83 -24.63
C ILE A 123 7.85 6.64 -23.77
N ASP A 124 7.36 5.41 -23.64
CA ASP A 124 6.14 5.08 -22.91
C ASP A 124 6.39 4.86 -21.42
N HIS A 125 7.63 4.83 -20.97
CA HIS A 125 7.99 4.68 -19.56
C HIS A 125 8.50 5.99 -18.95
N GLU A 126 8.29 6.14 -17.63
CA GLU A 126 8.90 7.19 -16.81
C GLU A 126 9.57 6.61 -15.58
N ILE A 127 10.62 7.27 -15.10
CA ILE A 127 11.34 6.89 -13.88
C ILE A 127 10.55 7.37 -12.69
N ILE A 128 10.23 6.45 -11.77
CA ILE A 128 9.55 6.72 -10.50
C ILE A 128 10.59 6.96 -9.41
N HIS A 129 11.58 6.05 -9.27
CA HIS A 129 12.65 6.15 -8.28
C HIS A 129 14.01 5.86 -8.89
N VAL A 130 15.05 6.46 -8.30
CA VAL A 130 16.46 6.11 -8.49
C VAL A 130 17.05 5.91 -7.10
N ILE A 131 17.25 4.66 -6.72
CA ILE A 131 17.69 4.27 -5.39
C ILE A 131 19.14 3.81 -5.48
N PRO A 132 20.09 4.53 -4.88
CA PRO A 132 21.49 4.07 -4.85
C PRO A 132 21.57 2.75 -4.09
N GLN A 133 22.43 1.86 -4.55
CA GLN A 133 22.63 0.54 -3.95
C GLN A 133 23.93 0.49 -3.17
N GLU A 134 25.01 0.76 -3.84
CA GLU A 134 26.36 0.67 -3.34
C GLU A 134 27.26 1.60 -4.12
N PHE A 135 28.19 2.23 -3.44
CA PHE A 135 29.22 3.07 -4.04
C PHE A 135 30.60 2.46 -3.84
N ILE A 136 31.48 2.74 -4.76
CA ILE A 136 32.89 2.37 -4.74
C ILE A 136 33.67 3.66 -5.00
N VAL A 137 34.52 4.06 -4.07
CA VAL A 137 35.40 5.24 -4.24
C VAL A 137 36.82 4.74 -4.43
N ASP A 138 37.37 4.95 -5.63
CA ASP A 138 38.60 4.33 -6.10
C ASP A 138 38.60 2.80 -5.92
N ASP A 139 39.34 2.26 -4.94
CA ASP A 139 39.39 0.82 -4.64
C ASP A 139 38.59 0.42 -3.37
N GLN A 140 37.91 1.36 -2.73
CA GLN A 140 37.09 1.10 -1.55
C GLN A 140 35.63 0.84 -1.93
N ASP A 141 35.18 -0.40 -1.80
CA ASP A 141 33.83 -0.89 -2.06
C ASP A 141 32.94 -0.92 -0.80
N GLY A 142 31.69 -1.37 -0.94
CA GLY A 142 30.74 -1.56 0.16
C GLY A 142 30.21 -0.27 0.79
N LEU A 143 30.38 0.88 0.17
CA LEU A 143 29.94 2.16 0.73
C LEU A 143 28.45 2.40 0.44
N LEU A 144 27.65 2.53 1.50
CA LEU A 144 26.25 2.97 1.39
C LEU A 144 26.14 4.51 1.35
N ASP A 145 27.06 5.21 2.02
CA ASP A 145 27.21 6.67 1.98
C ASP A 145 28.68 7.01 1.66
N PRO A 146 28.97 7.54 0.47
CA PRO A 146 30.30 7.88 0.05
C PRO A 146 30.71 9.31 0.46
N ILE A 147 29.81 10.13 1.04
CA ILE A 147 30.08 11.54 1.33
C ILE A 147 31.20 11.66 2.36
N GLY A 148 32.17 12.52 2.05
CA GLY A 148 33.36 12.73 2.89
C GLY A 148 34.53 11.78 2.56
N MET A 149 34.33 10.75 1.71
CA MET A 149 35.42 9.88 1.28
C MET A 149 36.36 10.61 0.32
N ALA A 150 37.66 10.40 0.49
CA ALA A 150 38.68 10.91 -0.44
C ALA A 150 38.85 9.95 -1.61
N GLY A 151 38.92 10.48 -2.84
CA GLY A 151 39.15 9.69 -4.05
C GLY A 151 39.02 10.51 -5.31
N SER A 152 39.39 9.91 -6.42
CA SER A 152 39.37 10.52 -7.76
C SER A 152 38.20 10.06 -8.62
N THR A 153 37.73 8.84 -8.39
CA THR A 153 36.60 8.24 -9.10
C THR A 153 35.58 7.68 -8.12
N MET A 154 34.30 7.81 -8.47
CA MET A 154 33.19 7.18 -7.75
C MET A 154 32.39 6.34 -8.74
N ARG A 155 32.31 5.04 -8.48
CA ARG A 155 31.50 4.05 -9.20
C ARG A 155 30.39 3.55 -8.31
N GLY A 156 29.42 2.87 -8.91
CA GLY A 156 28.38 2.20 -8.14
C GLY A 156 27.23 1.72 -8.98
N SER A 157 26.21 1.22 -8.30
CA SER A 157 24.96 0.78 -8.91
C SER A 157 23.75 1.54 -8.34
N ALA A 158 22.75 1.70 -9.18
CA ALA A 158 21.46 2.26 -8.79
C ALA A 158 20.33 1.30 -9.20
N TYR A 159 19.34 1.16 -8.33
CA TYR A 159 18.09 0.46 -8.58
C TYR A 159 17.06 1.48 -9.08
N ILE A 160 16.64 1.34 -10.32
CA ILE A 160 15.80 2.31 -10.99
C ILE A 160 14.43 1.70 -11.20
N VAL A 161 13.41 2.31 -10.58
CA VAL A 161 12.01 1.92 -10.71
C VAL A 161 11.39 2.71 -11.84
N VAL A 162 10.84 2.01 -12.82
CA VAL A 162 10.18 2.60 -13.99
C VAL A 162 8.75 2.07 -14.13
N GLY A 163 7.85 2.90 -14.64
CA GLY A 163 6.46 2.52 -14.87
C GLY A 163 5.91 3.11 -16.16
N LEU A 164 4.83 2.48 -16.68
CA LEU A 164 4.15 2.99 -17.87
C LEU A 164 3.55 4.38 -17.61
N ARG A 165 4.00 5.38 -18.37
CA ARG A 165 3.58 6.78 -18.28
C ARG A 165 2.07 6.96 -18.30
N THR A 166 1.37 6.22 -19.15
CA THR A 166 -0.10 6.28 -19.24
C THR A 166 -0.80 5.85 -17.95
N LYS A 167 -0.27 4.84 -17.25
CA LYS A 167 -0.83 4.36 -15.99
C LYS A 167 -0.56 5.34 -14.84
N ILE A 168 0.67 5.84 -14.76
CA ILE A 168 1.05 6.88 -13.80
C ILE A 168 0.21 8.15 -14.02
N ARG A 169 0.02 8.56 -15.27
CA ARG A 169 -0.83 9.71 -15.61
C ARG A 169 -2.28 9.53 -15.16
N ASN A 170 -2.84 8.33 -15.28
CA ASN A 170 -4.20 8.07 -14.80
C ASN A 170 -4.31 8.23 -13.27
N ILE A 171 -3.34 7.77 -12.50
CA ILE A 171 -3.27 8.00 -11.05
C ILE A 171 -3.20 9.50 -10.76
N ARG A 172 -2.25 10.22 -11.39
CA ARG A 172 -2.12 11.69 -11.24
C ARG A 172 -3.46 12.38 -11.50
N GLN A 173 -4.11 12.05 -12.62
CA GLN A 173 -5.40 12.63 -12.99
C GLN A 173 -6.51 12.35 -11.96
N CYS A 174 -6.52 11.15 -11.34
CA CYS A 174 -7.49 10.85 -10.28
C CYS A 174 -7.26 11.72 -9.04
N VAL A 175 -6.02 11.89 -8.62
CA VAL A 175 -5.65 12.69 -7.44
C VAL A 175 -5.94 14.18 -7.68
N GLU A 176 -5.51 14.73 -8.82
CA GLU A 176 -5.78 16.12 -9.22
C GLU A 176 -7.28 16.42 -9.33
N LYS A 177 -8.06 15.51 -9.94
CA LYS A 177 -9.53 15.65 -10.01
C LYS A 177 -10.22 15.48 -8.67
N ALA A 178 -9.59 14.81 -7.71
CA ALA A 178 -10.08 14.78 -6.33
C ALA A 178 -9.87 16.13 -5.61
N GLY A 179 -9.05 17.02 -6.16
CA GLY A 179 -8.74 18.36 -5.61
C GLY A 179 -7.46 18.38 -4.79
N LEU A 180 -6.56 17.42 -5.01
CA LEU A 180 -5.32 17.28 -4.25
C LEU A 180 -4.09 17.51 -5.14
N GLU A 181 -3.01 18.01 -4.54
CA GLU A 181 -1.69 18.08 -5.14
C GLU A 181 -0.89 16.82 -4.81
N ILE A 182 -0.05 16.37 -5.74
CA ILE A 182 0.86 15.23 -5.51
C ILE A 182 2.22 15.76 -5.08
N SER A 183 2.60 15.50 -3.83
CA SER A 183 3.90 15.86 -3.29
C SER A 183 4.98 14.89 -3.80
N ALA A 184 4.69 13.60 -3.79
CA ALA A 184 5.56 12.57 -4.36
C ALA A 184 4.73 11.36 -4.84
N ILE A 185 5.33 10.56 -5.74
CA ILE A 185 4.83 9.24 -6.11
C ILE A 185 5.85 8.22 -5.63
N THR A 186 5.40 7.27 -4.81
CA THR A 186 6.25 6.28 -4.18
C THR A 186 5.86 4.87 -4.61
N PHE A 187 6.84 4.06 -4.96
CA PHE A 187 6.64 2.65 -5.28
C PHE A 187 6.22 1.88 -4.02
N GLU A 188 5.06 1.21 -4.06
CA GLU A 188 4.43 0.61 -2.88
C GLU A 188 5.28 -0.44 -2.17
N PRO A 189 6.02 -1.34 -2.87
CA PRO A 189 6.94 -2.26 -2.20
C PRO A 189 8.03 -1.58 -1.36
N VAL A 190 8.46 -0.38 -1.76
CA VAL A 190 9.39 0.43 -0.94
C VAL A 190 8.67 0.99 0.28
N ALA A 191 7.45 1.50 0.10
CA ALA A 191 6.66 2.04 1.19
C ALA A 191 6.29 0.98 2.23
N SER A 192 5.70 -0.16 1.81
CA SER A 192 5.33 -1.24 2.74
C SER A 192 6.54 -1.78 3.49
N GLY A 193 7.69 -1.94 2.80
CA GLY A 193 8.95 -2.32 3.43
C GLY A 193 9.38 -1.34 4.52
N MET A 194 9.33 -0.03 4.25
CA MET A 194 9.68 1.01 5.24
C MET A 194 8.80 0.96 6.50
N ALA A 195 7.53 0.57 6.34
CA ALA A 195 6.59 0.51 7.45
C ALA A 195 6.80 -0.70 8.37
N VAL A 196 7.23 -1.85 7.84
CA VAL A 196 7.17 -3.13 8.58
C VAL A 196 8.51 -3.74 8.93
N MET A 197 9.61 -3.27 8.31
CA MET A 197 10.96 -3.81 8.56
C MET A 197 11.64 -3.14 9.74
N LYS A 198 12.41 -3.95 10.48
CA LYS A 198 13.39 -3.45 11.45
C LYS A 198 14.75 -3.26 10.77
N GLU A 199 15.53 -2.29 11.24
CA GLU A 199 16.86 -2.01 10.68
C GLU A 199 17.81 -3.24 10.68
N ARG A 200 17.68 -4.12 11.65
CA ARG A 200 18.50 -5.35 11.72
C ARG A 200 18.09 -6.35 10.63
N GLU A 201 16.80 -6.50 10.36
CA GLU A 201 16.27 -7.39 9.31
C GLU A 201 16.71 -6.89 7.93
N LYS A 202 16.59 -5.57 7.68
CA LYS A 202 16.99 -4.92 6.43
C LYS A 202 18.48 -5.13 6.12
N LYS A 203 19.33 -5.16 7.16
CA LYS A 203 20.78 -5.42 7.01
C LYS A 203 21.09 -6.90 6.81
N SER A 204 20.38 -7.80 7.51
CA SER A 204 20.66 -9.23 7.49
C SER A 204 20.15 -9.95 6.24
N GLY A 205 19.31 -9.31 5.42
CA GLY A 205 18.65 -9.90 4.29
C GLY A 205 17.25 -10.42 4.64
N VAL A 206 16.22 -9.79 4.07
CA VAL A 206 14.81 -10.09 4.32
C VAL A 206 13.97 -9.90 3.06
N VAL A 207 12.95 -10.72 2.87
CA VAL A 207 11.91 -10.47 1.87
C VAL A 207 10.65 -9.94 2.55
N VAL A 208 10.10 -8.85 2.03
CA VAL A 208 8.78 -8.32 2.38
C VAL A 208 7.80 -8.74 1.31
N ILE A 209 6.68 -9.34 1.73
CA ILE A 209 5.61 -9.84 0.88
C ILE A 209 4.32 -9.14 1.30
N ASP A 210 3.83 -8.22 0.47
CA ASP A 210 2.57 -7.51 0.70
C ASP A 210 1.46 -8.19 -0.11
N ILE A 211 0.56 -8.91 0.57
CA ILE A 211 -0.57 -9.61 -0.05
C ILE A 211 -1.78 -8.67 -0.02
N GLY A 212 -1.93 -7.88 -1.07
CA GLY A 212 -3.05 -6.96 -1.26
C GLY A 212 -4.34 -7.65 -1.72
N GLY A 213 -5.31 -6.83 -2.19
CA GLY A 213 -6.53 -7.35 -2.81
C GLY A 213 -6.31 -7.79 -4.26
N GLY A 214 -5.61 -7.00 -5.06
CA GLY A 214 -5.44 -7.23 -6.50
C GLY A 214 -4.03 -7.58 -6.95
N THR A 215 -3.03 -7.36 -6.11
CA THR A 215 -1.60 -7.62 -6.35
C THR A 215 -0.95 -8.20 -5.10
N THR A 216 0.05 -9.03 -5.31
CA THR A 216 1.00 -9.46 -4.29
C THR A 216 2.37 -8.91 -4.65
N GLU A 217 2.99 -8.18 -3.75
CA GLU A 217 4.24 -7.46 -3.97
C GLU A 217 5.36 -8.14 -3.21
N VAL A 218 6.48 -8.32 -3.89
CA VAL A 218 7.70 -8.92 -3.32
C VAL A 218 8.80 -7.89 -3.36
N ALA A 219 9.46 -7.63 -2.23
CA ALA A 219 10.62 -6.76 -2.16
C ALA A 219 11.72 -7.41 -1.30
N ILE A 220 12.92 -7.53 -1.83
CA ILE A 220 14.08 -8.12 -1.15
C ILE A 220 15.05 -7.02 -0.76
N TYR A 221 15.44 -7.02 0.50
CA TYR A 221 16.40 -6.09 1.08
C TYR A 221 17.61 -6.85 1.61
N ILE A 222 18.82 -6.38 1.28
CA ILE A 222 20.10 -6.93 1.73
C ILE A 222 21.05 -5.76 1.97
N ASP A 223 21.83 -5.80 3.03
CA ASP A 223 22.78 -4.75 3.40
C ASP A 223 22.17 -3.35 3.48
N GLY A 224 20.92 -3.27 3.91
CA GLY A 224 20.23 -1.99 4.06
C GLY A 224 19.63 -1.41 2.77
N ALA A 225 19.76 -2.07 1.62
CA ALA A 225 19.24 -1.61 0.33
C ALA A 225 18.25 -2.59 -0.30
N ILE A 226 17.30 -2.07 -1.07
CA ILE A 226 16.41 -2.91 -1.88
C ILE A 226 17.20 -3.47 -3.06
N ARG A 227 17.22 -4.78 -3.22
CA ARG A 227 17.95 -5.48 -4.28
C ARG A 227 17.05 -6.02 -5.38
N TYR A 228 15.80 -6.30 -5.06
CA TYR A 228 14.85 -6.86 -6.01
C TYR A 228 13.43 -6.49 -5.61
N SER A 229 12.57 -6.32 -6.61
CA SER A 229 11.12 -6.28 -6.39
C SER A 229 10.37 -6.77 -7.61
N GLU A 230 9.21 -7.39 -7.36
CA GLU A 230 8.29 -7.86 -8.38
C GLU A 230 6.85 -7.67 -7.91
N VAL A 231 5.94 -7.41 -8.85
CA VAL A 231 4.50 -7.31 -8.60
C VAL A 231 3.78 -8.46 -9.31
N ILE A 232 3.20 -9.35 -8.52
CA ILE A 232 2.46 -10.53 -8.95
C ILE A 232 0.98 -10.15 -9.09
N LYS A 233 0.31 -10.56 -10.19
CA LYS A 233 -1.08 -10.21 -10.50
C LYS A 233 -2.13 -11.13 -9.89
N VAL A 234 -1.77 -11.91 -8.89
CA VAL A 234 -2.65 -12.82 -8.16
C VAL A 234 -2.61 -12.43 -6.69
N ALA A 235 -3.78 -12.33 -6.04
CA ALA A 235 -3.88 -11.79 -4.69
C ALA A 235 -5.20 -12.20 -4.00
N ALA A 236 -5.53 -11.58 -2.85
CA ALA A 236 -6.65 -12.00 -2.01
C ALA A 236 -8.03 -11.91 -2.66
N ASN A 237 -8.25 -11.08 -3.70
CA ASN A 237 -9.51 -11.06 -4.44
C ASN A 237 -9.70 -12.31 -5.31
N ASP A 238 -8.60 -12.92 -5.78
CA ASP A 238 -8.67 -14.16 -6.53
C ASP A 238 -9.20 -15.29 -5.62
N ILE A 239 -8.84 -15.30 -4.33
CA ILE A 239 -9.44 -16.19 -3.31
C ILE A 239 -10.95 -15.98 -3.23
N THR A 240 -11.42 -14.74 -3.17
CA THR A 240 -12.85 -14.43 -3.11
C THR A 240 -13.60 -14.89 -4.35
N HIS A 241 -13.01 -14.72 -5.53
CA HIS A 241 -13.56 -15.22 -6.79
C HIS A 241 -13.65 -16.75 -6.81
N ASP A 242 -12.63 -17.45 -6.30
CA ASP A 242 -12.64 -18.92 -6.24
C ASP A 242 -13.71 -19.43 -5.25
N ILE A 243 -13.87 -18.76 -4.10
CA ILE A 243 -14.95 -19.08 -3.16
C ILE A 243 -16.31 -18.84 -3.85
N ALA A 244 -16.53 -17.67 -4.47
CA ALA A 244 -17.78 -17.35 -5.15
C ALA A 244 -18.14 -18.40 -6.20
N HIS A 245 -17.16 -18.86 -6.98
CA HIS A 245 -17.34 -19.91 -7.98
C HIS A 245 -17.59 -21.29 -7.34
N GLY A 246 -16.74 -21.69 -6.38
CA GLY A 246 -16.77 -23.01 -5.75
C GLY A 246 -18.05 -23.27 -4.95
N VAL A 247 -18.49 -22.26 -4.18
CA VAL A 247 -19.74 -22.35 -3.40
C VAL A 247 -20.93 -21.75 -4.14
N ARG A 248 -20.80 -21.25 -5.36
CA ARG A 248 -21.85 -20.62 -6.19
C ARG A 248 -22.60 -19.54 -5.39
N ALA A 249 -21.86 -18.58 -4.83
CA ALA A 249 -22.36 -17.44 -4.09
C ALA A 249 -22.08 -16.13 -4.85
N LEU A 250 -22.75 -15.05 -4.42
CA LEU A 250 -22.37 -13.69 -4.84
C LEU A 250 -20.99 -13.34 -4.28
N TYR A 251 -20.28 -12.42 -4.97
CA TYR A 251 -18.93 -12.00 -4.56
C TYR A 251 -18.89 -11.46 -3.13
N GLU A 252 -19.89 -10.65 -2.76
CA GLU A 252 -20.00 -10.04 -1.43
C GLU A 252 -20.20 -11.11 -0.33
N VAL A 253 -20.96 -12.14 -0.62
CA VAL A 253 -21.17 -13.29 0.29
C VAL A 253 -19.88 -14.10 0.41
N ALA A 254 -19.17 -14.33 -0.70
CA ALA A 254 -17.89 -15.02 -0.70
C ALA A 254 -16.81 -14.25 0.08
N GLU A 255 -16.79 -12.92 -0.04
CA GLU A 255 -15.88 -12.06 0.73
C GLU A 255 -16.19 -12.14 2.23
N ASP A 256 -17.48 -12.10 2.60
CA ASP A 256 -17.91 -12.24 3.99
C ASP A 256 -17.52 -13.61 4.58
N LEU A 257 -17.70 -14.69 3.81
CA LEU A 257 -17.25 -16.04 4.20
C LEU A 257 -15.74 -16.10 4.40
N LYS A 258 -14.95 -15.53 3.47
CA LYS A 258 -13.49 -15.45 3.59
C LYS A 258 -13.08 -14.73 4.87
N LEU A 259 -13.69 -13.58 5.15
CA LEU A 259 -13.32 -12.74 6.30
C LEU A 259 -13.73 -13.34 7.64
N LYS A 260 -14.87 -14.03 7.72
CA LYS A 260 -15.42 -14.56 8.99
C LYS A 260 -14.97 -15.99 9.30
N HIS A 261 -14.86 -16.82 8.27
CA HIS A 261 -14.65 -18.26 8.42
C HIS A 261 -13.42 -18.78 7.69
N GLY A 262 -12.69 -17.90 6.95
CA GLY A 262 -11.54 -18.28 6.14
C GLY A 262 -10.37 -18.76 6.97
N CYS A 263 -9.68 -19.80 6.46
CA CYS A 263 -8.40 -20.27 6.94
C CYS A 263 -7.53 -20.62 5.73
N ALA A 264 -6.29 -20.14 5.70
CA ALA A 264 -5.36 -20.36 4.61
C ALA A 264 -4.57 -21.68 4.74
N TYR A 265 -4.70 -22.39 5.86
CA TYR A 265 -3.94 -23.60 6.15
C TYR A 265 -4.83 -24.65 6.81
N GLY A 266 -5.13 -25.72 6.07
CA GLY A 266 -6.09 -26.73 6.49
C GLY A 266 -5.77 -27.42 7.81
N LYS A 267 -4.48 -27.57 8.14
CA LYS A 267 -4.03 -28.13 9.44
C LYS A 267 -4.51 -27.31 10.65
N LEU A 268 -4.88 -26.05 10.45
CA LEU A 268 -5.33 -25.13 11.49
C LEU A 268 -6.82 -24.80 11.40
N SER A 269 -7.58 -25.42 10.51
CA SER A 269 -8.98 -25.05 10.23
C SER A 269 -9.96 -25.36 11.37
N GLY A 270 -9.56 -26.12 12.39
CA GLY A 270 -10.41 -26.53 13.51
C GLY A 270 -11.43 -27.62 13.13
N GLU A 271 -12.48 -27.73 13.95
CA GLU A 271 -13.57 -28.68 13.68
C GLU A 271 -14.37 -28.28 12.46
N ASP A 272 -14.86 -29.25 11.71
CA ASP A 272 -15.70 -29.03 10.54
C ASP A 272 -17.11 -28.62 11.00
N GLU A 273 -17.59 -27.51 10.48
CA GLU A 273 -18.93 -26.97 10.76
C GLU A 273 -19.64 -26.64 9.44
N GLU A 274 -20.97 -26.70 9.46
CA GLU A 274 -21.79 -26.35 8.32
C GLU A 274 -22.09 -24.85 8.29
N LEU A 275 -21.62 -24.17 7.25
CA LEU A 275 -21.86 -22.74 7.03
C LEU A 275 -23.13 -22.55 6.18
N LEU A 276 -24.09 -21.82 6.71
CA LEU A 276 -25.33 -21.47 6.00
C LEU A 276 -25.09 -20.27 5.09
N ILE A 277 -25.34 -20.43 3.81
CA ILE A 277 -25.15 -19.41 2.79
C ILE A 277 -26.52 -19.02 2.21
N GLU A 278 -26.82 -17.72 2.19
CA GLU A 278 -28.04 -17.21 1.57
C GLU A 278 -28.06 -17.50 0.06
N GLY A 279 -29.22 -17.94 -0.42
CA GLY A 279 -29.45 -18.19 -1.85
C GLY A 279 -29.58 -16.88 -2.62
N ILE A 280 -29.13 -16.87 -3.87
CA ILE A 280 -29.21 -15.70 -4.77
C ILE A 280 -30.70 -15.44 -5.10
N GLU A 281 -31.16 -14.18 -4.94
CA GLU A 281 -32.50 -13.71 -5.32
C GLU A 281 -33.65 -14.58 -4.77
N GLY A 282 -33.63 -14.85 -3.46
CA GLY A 282 -34.71 -15.58 -2.79
C GLY A 282 -34.67 -17.11 -3.00
N ARG A 283 -33.61 -17.65 -3.56
CA ARG A 283 -33.38 -19.09 -3.62
C ARG A 283 -33.15 -19.64 -2.21
N PRO A 284 -33.40 -20.95 -1.97
CA PRO A 284 -33.17 -21.55 -0.66
C PRO A 284 -31.73 -21.37 -0.18
N GLN A 285 -31.57 -21.22 1.11
CA GLN A 285 -30.27 -21.33 1.75
C GLN A 285 -29.63 -22.68 1.44
N LYS A 286 -28.31 -22.70 1.37
CA LYS A 286 -27.53 -23.92 1.19
C LYS A 286 -26.50 -24.02 2.30
N SER A 287 -26.15 -25.23 2.65
CA SER A 287 -25.08 -25.54 3.58
C SER A 287 -23.80 -25.86 2.80
N VAL A 288 -22.67 -25.36 3.32
CA VAL A 288 -21.33 -25.65 2.78
C VAL A 288 -20.43 -26.00 3.97
N PRO A 289 -19.74 -27.16 3.93
CA PRO A 289 -18.78 -27.50 4.96
C PRO A 289 -17.63 -26.47 5.00
N LYS A 290 -17.22 -26.06 6.19
CA LYS A 290 -16.10 -25.15 6.41
C LYS A 290 -14.80 -25.71 5.84
N SER A 291 -14.62 -27.03 5.87
CA SER A 291 -13.50 -27.72 5.25
C SER A 291 -13.41 -27.47 3.74
N SER A 292 -14.55 -27.41 3.05
CA SER A 292 -14.60 -27.07 1.62
C SER A 292 -14.17 -25.62 1.36
N LEU A 293 -14.60 -24.67 2.22
CA LEU A 293 -14.14 -23.29 2.16
C LEU A 293 -12.63 -23.19 2.37
N THR A 294 -12.12 -23.86 3.41
CA THR A 294 -10.68 -23.91 3.72
C THR A 294 -9.88 -24.46 2.55
N MET A 295 -10.34 -25.55 1.92
CA MET A 295 -9.67 -26.17 0.78
C MET A 295 -9.53 -25.22 -0.42
N ILE A 296 -10.58 -24.43 -0.70
CA ILE A 296 -10.55 -23.43 -1.77
C ILE A 296 -9.53 -22.32 -1.45
N ILE A 297 -9.57 -21.80 -0.22
CA ILE A 297 -8.69 -20.70 0.24
C ILE A 297 -7.23 -21.15 0.23
N GLU A 298 -6.94 -22.33 0.81
CA GLU A 298 -5.60 -22.90 0.88
C GLU A 298 -5.01 -23.09 -0.52
N ALA A 299 -5.76 -23.68 -1.44
CA ALA A 299 -5.30 -23.92 -2.81
C ALA A 299 -4.87 -22.63 -3.52
N ARG A 300 -5.65 -21.54 -3.38
CA ARG A 300 -5.29 -20.25 -3.96
C ARG A 300 -4.14 -19.58 -3.22
N MET A 301 -4.11 -19.65 -1.90
CA MET A 301 -3.00 -19.08 -1.14
C MET A 301 -1.69 -19.81 -1.43
N MET A 302 -1.72 -21.14 -1.60
CA MET A 302 -0.57 -21.92 -2.06
C MET A 302 -0.05 -21.41 -3.41
N GLU A 303 -0.93 -21.21 -4.39
CA GLU A 303 -0.53 -20.65 -5.70
C GLU A 303 0.14 -19.28 -5.57
N ILE A 304 -0.45 -18.37 -4.77
CA ILE A 304 0.15 -17.05 -4.50
C ILE A 304 1.56 -17.21 -3.94
N LEU A 305 1.72 -18.05 -2.92
CA LEU A 305 3.01 -18.24 -2.24
C LEU A 305 4.03 -19.01 -3.09
N GLU A 306 3.59 -19.91 -3.96
CA GLU A 306 4.46 -20.55 -4.95
C GLU A 306 4.99 -19.54 -5.99
N LEU A 307 4.14 -18.62 -6.48
CA LEU A 307 4.58 -17.53 -7.35
C LEU A 307 5.57 -16.61 -6.65
N VAL A 308 5.36 -16.33 -5.35
CA VAL A 308 6.31 -15.57 -4.52
C VAL A 308 7.64 -16.34 -4.40
N ARG A 309 7.61 -17.63 -4.07
CA ARG A 309 8.82 -18.48 -4.01
C ARG A 309 9.60 -18.46 -5.31
N ASP A 310 8.91 -18.58 -6.43
CA ASP A 310 9.51 -18.56 -7.76
C ASP A 310 10.11 -17.20 -8.09
N SER A 311 9.45 -16.10 -7.66
CA SER A 311 9.98 -14.74 -7.75
C SER A 311 11.29 -14.59 -6.95
N ILE A 312 11.30 -15.04 -5.69
CA ILE A 312 12.50 -15.00 -4.84
C ILE A 312 13.64 -15.83 -5.45
N LYS A 313 13.36 -17.02 -6.00
CA LYS A 313 14.37 -17.84 -6.66
C LYS A 313 14.93 -17.17 -7.92
N ARG A 314 14.07 -16.56 -8.75
CA ARG A 314 14.50 -15.79 -9.94
C ARG A 314 15.40 -14.61 -9.59
N SER A 315 15.20 -14.00 -8.43
CA SER A 315 16.04 -12.88 -7.98
C SER A 315 17.51 -13.28 -7.74
N GLY A 316 17.78 -14.56 -7.45
CA GLY A 316 19.10 -15.07 -7.05
C GLY A 316 19.50 -14.75 -5.62
N TYR A 317 18.59 -14.16 -4.81
CA TYR A 317 18.90 -13.71 -3.45
C TYR A 317 18.36 -14.62 -2.34
N TYR A 318 17.80 -15.78 -2.67
CA TYR A 318 17.20 -16.70 -1.68
C TYR A 318 18.15 -17.05 -0.52
N GLU A 319 19.40 -17.39 -0.82
CA GLU A 319 20.42 -17.79 0.16
C GLU A 319 20.90 -16.62 1.07
N TYR A 320 20.53 -15.39 0.74
CA TYR A 320 20.89 -14.21 1.51
C TYR A 320 19.80 -13.75 2.48
N LEU A 321 18.66 -14.43 2.53
CA LEU A 321 17.50 -14.06 3.34
C LEU A 321 17.63 -14.55 4.79
N ASN A 322 18.70 -14.15 5.47
CA ASN A 322 19.01 -14.59 6.83
C ASN A 322 17.97 -14.15 7.88
N ALA A 323 17.24 -13.07 7.63
CA ALA A 323 16.15 -12.61 8.48
C ALA A 323 14.76 -13.15 8.03
N GLY A 324 14.74 -14.06 7.03
CA GLY A 324 13.53 -14.71 6.58
C GLY A 324 12.57 -13.81 5.80
N ALA A 325 11.27 -13.96 6.05
CA ALA A 325 10.19 -13.29 5.34
C ALA A 325 9.27 -12.51 6.29
N ILE A 326 8.83 -11.35 5.82
CA ILE A 326 7.79 -10.54 6.48
C ILE A 326 6.59 -10.51 5.55
N ILE A 327 5.45 -11.05 5.99
CA ILE A 327 4.19 -10.97 5.26
C ILE A 327 3.34 -9.81 5.81
N THR A 328 2.76 -9.00 4.93
CA THR A 328 1.91 -7.87 5.28
C THR A 328 0.75 -7.73 4.29
N GLY A 329 -0.02 -6.64 4.37
CA GLY A 329 -1.23 -6.47 3.57
C GLY A 329 -2.45 -7.19 4.14
N GLY A 330 -3.62 -6.96 3.53
CA GLY A 330 -4.88 -7.54 4.00
C GLY A 330 -4.94 -9.06 3.90
N GLY A 331 -4.28 -9.64 2.91
CA GLY A 331 -4.23 -11.10 2.70
C GLY A 331 -3.45 -11.85 3.78
N SER A 332 -2.46 -11.19 4.42
CA SER A 332 -1.69 -11.78 5.51
C SER A 332 -2.49 -12.02 6.80
N LEU A 333 -3.69 -11.44 6.89
CA LEU A 333 -4.57 -11.57 8.04
C LEU A 333 -5.43 -12.84 8.04
N LEU A 334 -5.44 -13.59 6.94
CA LEU A 334 -6.11 -14.89 6.92
C LEU A 334 -5.41 -15.84 7.88
N PRO A 335 -6.15 -16.47 8.83
CA PRO A 335 -5.57 -17.45 9.74
C PRO A 335 -4.80 -18.54 8.99
N GLY A 336 -3.61 -18.88 9.48
CA GLY A 336 -2.75 -19.89 8.89
C GLY A 336 -1.88 -19.42 7.71
N THR A 337 -1.92 -18.13 7.33
CA THR A 337 -1.07 -17.60 6.24
C THR A 337 0.39 -17.61 6.64
N GLU A 338 0.74 -17.35 7.89
CA GLU A 338 2.12 -17.33 8.39
C GLU A 338 2.73 -18.74 8.29
N GLU A 339 2.03 -19.74 8.79
CA GLU A 339 2.47 -21.15 8.79
C GLU A 339 2.57 -21.71 7.37
N LEU A 340 1.58 -21.43 6.53
CA LEU A 340 1.61 -21.86 5.13
C LEU A 340 2.76 -21.20 4.37
N THR A 341 3.05 -19.93 4.65
CA THR A 341 4.18 -19.22 4.05
C THR A 341 5.50 -19.85 4.47
N HIS A 342 5.65 -20.20 5.76
CA HIS A 342 6.82 -20.90 6.28
C HIS A 342 7.02 -22.25 5.56
N ASP A 343 5.97 -23.05 5.45
CA ASP A 343 6.04 -24.37 4.80
C ASP A 343 6.45 -24.28 3.30
N ILE A 344 5.96 -23.26 2.58
CA ILE A 344 6.21 -23.11 1.13
C ILE A 344 7.56 -22.48 0.85
N LEU A 345 7.95 -21.45 1.61
CA LEU A 345 9.19 -20.70 1.38
C LEU A 345 10.40 -21.39 2.03
N GLY A 346 10.21 -22.15 3.11
CA GLY A 346 11.30 -22.71 3.90
C GLY A 346 12.10 -21.63 4.66
N LEU A 347 11.48 -20.50 4.95
CA LEU A 347 12.06 -19.36 5.65
C LEU A 347 11.34 -19.13 6.97
N ASP A 348 12.00 -18.52 7.95
CA ASP A 348 11.32 -17.98 9.11
C ASP A 348 10.39 -16.84 8.68
N VAL A 349 9.14 -16.85 9.17
CA VAL A 349 8.09 -15.92 8.74
C VAL A 349 7.56 -15.15 9.96
N ARG A 350 7.22 -13.91 9.77
CA ARG A 350 6.41 -13.14 10.72
C ARG A 350 5.42 -12.22 9.98
N ILE A 351 4.33 -11.87 10.66
CA ILE A 351 3.42 -10.82 10.16
C ILE A 351 4.05 -9.45 10.44
N GLY A 352 4.06 -8.60 9.42
CA GLY A 352 4.54 -7.22 9.47
C GLY A 352 3.42 -6.23 9.82
N TYR A 353 3.55 -5.59 10.97
CA TYR A 353 2.70 -4.49 11.39
C TYR A 353 3.45 -3.16 11.22
N PRO A 354 2.76 -2.05 10.90
CA PRO A 354 3.39 -0.73 10.86
C PRO A 354 4.10 -0.38 12.19
N GLU A 355 5.40 -0.08 12.10
CA GLU A 355 6.25 0.28 13.24
C GLU A 355 6.48 1.80 13.33
N GLY A 356 7.09 2.26 14.42
CA GLY A 356 7.47 3.67 14.59
C GLY A 356 6.33 4.62 14.95
N VAL A 357 5.14 4.10 15.26
CA VAL A 357 3.98 4.90 15.67
C VAL A 357 4.00 5.11 17.18
N SER A 358 3.99 6.37 17.64
CA SER A 358 4.11 6.72 19.08
C SER A 358 2.79 7.05 19.75
N GLY A 359 1.83 7.65 19.03
CA GLY A 359 0.63 8.23 19.64
C GLY A 359 -0.57 8.37 18.70
N GLY A 360 -1.51 9.22 19.08
CA GLY A 360 -2.74 9.46 18.35
C GLY A 360 -3.64 8.23 18.31
N ILE A 361 -4.21 7.95 17.15
CA ILE A 361 -5.04 6.77 16.90
C ILE A 361 -4.24 5.50 16.57
N LYS A 362 -3.07 5.33 17.22
CA LYS A 362 -2.12 4.22 16.97
C LYS A 362 -2.80 2.86 16.82
N GLY A 363 -3.70 2.51 17.73
CA GLY A 363 -4.40 1.21 17.70
C GLY A 363 -5.19 0.97 16.43
N SER A 364 -5.63 2.02 15.75
CA SER A 364 -6.46 1.93 14.55
C SER A 364 -5.66 1.72 13.24
N VAL A 365 -4.35 1.99 13.24
CA VAL A 365 -3.43 1.77 12.11
C VAL A 365 -2.44 0.64 12.35
N ASN A 366 -2.45 0.02 13.55
CA ASN A 366 -1.63 -1.14 13.87
C ASN A 366 -2.23 -2.42 13.27
N ASN A 367 -2.29 -2.46 11.96
CA ASN A 367 -2.82 -3.57 11.18
C ASN A 367 -2.06 -3.65 9.86
N PRO A 368 -1.67 -4.85 9.39
CA PRO A 368 -0.94 -5.04 8.14
C PRO A 368 -1.57 -4.35 6.93
N MET A 369 -2.90 -4.21 6.89
CA MET A 369 -3.60 -3.53 5.80
C MET A 369 -3.25 -2.04 5.64
N TYR A 370 -2.58 -1.43 6.63
CA TYR A 370 -2.12 -0.03 6.58
C TYR A 370 -0.61 0.08 6.32
N ALA A 371 0.10 -1.02 6.06
CA ALA A 371 1.55 -1.01 5.85
C ALA A 371 1.96 -0.01 4.75
N THR A 372 1.36 -0.11 3.57
CA THR A 372 1.66 0.76 2.44
C THR A 372 1.44 2.24 2.78
N VAL A 373 0.26 2.62 3.27
CA VAL A 373 -0.05 4.03 3.56
C VAL A 373 0.80 4.61 4.69
N MET A 374 1.14 3.80 5.70
CA MET A 374 2.06 4.22 6.77
C MET A 374 3.49 4.38 6.25
N GLY A 375 3.90 3.53 5.32
CA GLY A 375 5.18 3.67 4.62
C GLY A 375 5.24 4.92 3.74
N LEU A 376 4.15 5.28 3.07
CA LEU A 376 4.05 6.55 2.32
C LEU A 376 4.25 7.75 3.24
N VAL A 377 3.61 7.76 4.41
CA VAL A 377 3.82 8.80 5.43
C VAL A 377 5.27 8.85 5.89
N ALA A 378 5.89 7.71 6.18
CA ALA A 378 7.29 7.64 6.60
C ALA A 378 8.24 8.15 5.51
N HIS A 379 7.99 7.78 4.24
CA HIS A 379 8.74 8.23 3.07
C HIS A 379 8.62 9.75 2.85
N ALA A 380 7.42 10.32 3.01
CA ALA A 380 7.20 11.77 2.93
C ALA A 380 8.11 12.54 3.90
N PHE A 381 8.23 12.05 5.13
CA PHE A 381 9.14 12.66 6.12
C PHE A 381 10.62 12.53 5.76
N GLN A 382 11.04 11.42 5.14
CA GLN A 382 12.43 11.25 4.70
C GLN A 382 12.77 12.18 3.52
N ASN A 383 11.91 12.28 2.53
CA ASN A 383 12.11 13.14 1.36
C ASN A 383 12.16 14.62 1.72
N ASN A 384 11.30 15.07 2.63
CA ASN A 384 11.27 16.47 3.04
C ASN A 384 12.52 16.89 3.84
N LEU A 385 13.13 15.96 4.58
CA LEU A 385 14.43 16.20 5.21
C LEU A 385 15.56 16.34 4.17
N ALA A 386 15.51 15.56 3.08
CA ALA A 386 16.53 15.58 2.04
C ALA A 386 16.47 16.82 1.13
N VAL A 387 15.26 17.42 0.95
CA VAL A 387 15.05 18.51 -0.02
C VAL A 387 14.95 19.89 0.65
N ASN A 388 14.98 19.98 1.98
CA ASN A 388 14.75 21.24 2.73
C ASN A 388 13.47 22.00 2.31
N GLN A 389 12.49 21.31 1.71
CA GLN A 389 11.21 21.89 1.35
C GLN A 389 10.32 21.94 2.59
N SER A 390 9.82 23.13 2.86
CA SER A 390 8.84 23.32 3.94
C SER A 390 7.55 22.58 3.59
N PHE A 391 7.01 21.80 4.54
CA PHE A 391 5.67 21.18 4.48
C PHE A 391 4.51 22.18 4.32
N ALA A 392 4.82 23.44 4.02
CA ALA A 392 3.93 24.58 4.12
C ALA A 392 2.64 24.47 3.27
N ALA A 393 2.48 23.42 2.48
CA ALA A 393 1.36 23.32 1.55
C ALA A 393 0.54 22.02 1.63
N THR A 394 0.86 21.06 2.52
CA THR A 394 0.16 19.75 2.49
C THR A 394 -1.10 19.71 3.34
N ALA A 395 -1.21 20.53 4.37
CA ALA A 395 -2.36 20.48 5.29
C ALA A 395 -2.55 21.76 6.09
N GLU A 396 -3.79 22.11 6.40
CA GLU A 396 -4.19 23.21 7.26
C GLU A 396 -5.15 22.73 8.35
N VAL A 397 -5.01 23.24 9.58
CA VAL A 397 -5.95 22.94 10.68
C VAL A 397 -7.29 23.60 10.38
N LEU A 398 -8.35 22.84 10.39
CA LEU A 398 -9.72 23.36 10.20
C LEU A 398 -10.15 24.18 11.44
N PRO A 399 -10.75 25.36 11.28
CA PRO A 399 -11.39 26.07 12.38
C PRO A 399 -12.48 25.18 13.01
N SER A 400 -12.64 25.24 14.33
CA SER A 400 -13.60 24.42 15.08
C SER A 400 -15.07 24.61 14.64
N GLU A 401 -15.36 25.67 13.90
CA GLU A 401 -16.69 25.98 13.35
C GLU A 401 -16.94 25.36 11.95
N ALA A 402 -15.94 24.79 11.30
CA ALA A 402 -16.03 24.28 9.93
C ALA A 402 -16.32 22.77 9.82
N LEU A 403 -16.54 22.08 10.93
CA LEU A 403 -16.91 20.67 10.92
C LEU A 403 -18.39 20.55 10.47
N PRO A 404 -18.71 19.94 9.32
CA PRO A 404 -20.08 19.65 8.96
C PRO A 404 -20.62 18.56 9.92
N GLY A 405 -21.42 18.94 10.91
CA GLY A 405 -22.11 17.94 11.73
C GLY A 405 -22.31 18.20 13.20
N SER A 406 -22.38 19.44 13.69
CA SER A 406 -23.22 19.73 14.86
C SER A 406 -24.60 20.10 14.35
N LEU A 407 -25.47 19.12 14.17
CA LEU A 407 -26.91 19.36 14.12
C LEU A 407 -27.29 19.96 15.48
N GLU A 408 -27.42 21.28 15.53
CA GLU A 408 -28.22 21.92 16.57
C GLU A 408 -29.57 21.22 16.58
N GLN A 409 -29.91 20.66 17.73
CA GLN A 409 -31.27 20.23 18.02
C GLN A 409 -32.15 21.49 17.95
N SER A 410 -32.70 21.78 16.79
CA SER A 410 -33.83 22.66 16.66
C SER A 410 -35.04 21.86 17.12
N ASP A 411 -35.78 22.43 18.07
CA ASP A 411 -37.05 21.97 18.64
C ASP A 411 -37.92 21.30 17.58
N ALA A 412 -38.28 20.05 17.87
CA ALA A 412 -39.16 19.25 17.03
C ALA A 412 -40.58 19.85 17.06
N PRO A 413 -41.19 20.18 15.92
CA PRO A 413 -42.61 20.34 15.85
C PRO A 413 -43.28 18.96 15.94
N GLU A 414 -44.29 18.87 16.76
CA GLU A 414 -45.19 17.75 17.04
C GLU A 414 -45.52 16.91 15.80
N GLN A 415 -45.25 15.61 15.83
CA GLN A 415 -45.47 14.68 14.75
C GLN A 415 -46.96 14.41 14.55
N ALA A 416 -47.54 14.83 13.43
CA ALA A 416 -48.76 14.23 12.89
C ALA A 416 -48.41 12.88 12.20
N PRO A 417 -49.23 11.82 12.32
CA PRO A 417 -48.87 10.45 11.97
C PRO A 417 -48.73 10.27 10.45
N ALA A 418 -47.52 9.93 10.01
CA ALA A 418 -47.13 9.75 8.61
C ALA A 418 -47.68 8.51 7.91
N GLY A 419 -48.56 7.75 8.55
CA GLY A 419 -49.10 6.48 8.01
C GLY A 419 -50.21 6.61 6.95
N LYS A 420 -50.93 7.73 6.91
CA LYS A 420 -52.11 7.88 6.04
C LYS A 420 -51.78 8.40 4.63
N LYS A 421 -50.69 9.13 4.42
CA LYS A 421 -50.34 9.73 3.12
C LYS A 421 -49.71 8.77 2.13
N ILE A 422 -49.10 7.70 2.56
CA ILE A 422 -48.46 6.71 1.69
C ILE A 422 -49.49 5.75 1.10
N VAL A 423 -50.49 5.34 1.90
CA VAL A 423 -51.58 4.44 1.48
C VAL A 423 -52.46 5.10 0.43
N ASP A 424 -52.78 6.40 0.58
CA ASP A 424 -53.59 7.15 -0.40
C ASP A 424 -52.88 7.42 -1.75
N ARG A 425 -51.54 7.49 -1.74
CA ARG A 425 -50.77 7.61 -2.98
C ARG A 425 -50.63 6.30 -3.75
N MET A 426 -50.53 5.18 -3.06
CA MET A 426 -50.52 3.85 -3.69
C MET A 426 -51.90 3.47 -4.24
N LYS A 427 -53.00 3.83 -3.56
CA LYS A 427 -54.35 3.59 -4.07
C LYS A 427 -54.68 4.37 -5.34
N LYS A 428 -54.23 5.63 -5.47
CA LYS A 428 -54.39 6.43 -6.67
C LYS A 428 -53.55 5.94 -7.87
N PHE A 429 -52.49 5.17 -7.61
CA PHE A 429 -51.67 4.58 -8.69
C PHE A 429 -52.33 3.34 -9.30
N TRP A 430 -53.02 2.55 -8.48
CA TRP A 430 -53.74 1.32 -8.92
C TRP A 430 -55.12 1.56 -9.54
N ASP A 431 -55.74 2.67 -9.22
CA ASP A 431 -57.06 3.03 -9.81
C ASP A 431 -56.96 3.69 -11.19
N ASN A 432 -55.72 3.95 -11.69
CA ASN A 432 -55.46 4.54 -12.99
C ASN A 432 -54.66 3.60 -13.95
N LEU A 433 -54.62 2.28 -13.64
CA LEU A 433 -54.16 1.20 -14.54
C LEU A 433 -55.34 0.30 -14.87
#